data_dd1c768b4b5be00719f214efdcff261e
#
_entry.id   dd1c768b4b5be00719f214efdcff261e
#
_cell.length_a   1.000
_cell.length_b   1.000
_cell.length_c   1.000
_cell.angle_alpha   90.00
_cell.angle_beta   90.00
_cell.angle_gamma   90.00
#
_symmetry.space_group_name_H-M   'P 1'
#
loop_
_entity.id
_entity.type
_entity.pdbx_description
1 polymer ?
#
loop_
_entity_poly.entity_id
_entity_poly.type
_entity_poly.pdbx_seq_one_letter_code
_entity_poly.pdbx_strand_id
1 'polypeptide(L)'
;MMSNGYKSFLLVLAASTVTNAASAMSAENLAEFSLEQLVVSATKVPTTLFNTNANVNVVSRKEIENKHFNNVGEAIRNLPGVNVQNMGSSGEAYADNTLYINGSKNIVVLVDGVRINFNGGDAEKFSSADFIDMDLVERIEVLKGSASTLYGSDAQGGVINIVTRKQESTGYGKIHADYGSFKTSHVGVSAGGSEKGLNWYVAAQNKKAGNFKDGGGRRVPETIDARTLNVKLGKTFDEKNDLSLMYTQYKSDYSRIKPKKGQAYAKATPIYGTKDNNNFVMSYNHKFSEGSNNILSFSRNSKEINDNYTYAKPVQYEQTNISVSNQLTNKIGEHHTLVSGIEYTKDSIAKASQTIRDKAFHNTALYVQDIWDFSKQYNLTYGLRYDNHSKYGNHTSGSATIGFTPDDKTNFYASYKQYFIAPTVNQLYSSGSGNLDLSYETGYTYELGMKHYFDKETTIDLNAYRRKSSSAIGLMKKPDGSGDSIYTNYDTEKTKGFSAKLNKSINDCINLGAGYTYIYVDPQVNKNPNRNGYLPRGVWNFNLGYDNNRLALDLDGRGVINREGRKAAKVHTATTFWVWDVSANYKFSKSFKLFGKVGNIFNTDYTERVYDLDPEVWYASPGRNYMVGMEYTF
;
A
#
# COMPACT_ATOMS: atom_id res chain seq x y z
N MET A 1 -2.35 43.94 -7.33
CA MET A 1 -2.36 44.49 -5.96
C MET A 1 -2.79 43.37 -5.02
N MET A 2 -1.86 42.95 -4.21
CA MET A 2 -2.01 41.84 -3.27
C MET A 2 -2.64 42.32 -1.97
N SER A 3 -3.60 41.56 -1.44
CA SER A 3 -3.78 41.50 0.01
C SER A 3 -4.47 40.19 0.35
N ASN A 4 -3.73 39.26 0.86
CA ASN A 4 -4.24 38.07 1.51
C ASN A 4 -3.89 38.14 2.99
N GLY A 5 -4.92 38.47 3.78
CA GLY A 5 -4.84 38.38 5.23
C GLY A 5 -4.94 36.94 5.70
N TYR A 6 -3.90 36.43 6.33
CA TYR A 6 -3.93 35.24 7.15
C TYR A 6 -4.76 35.52 8.41
N LYS A 7 -5.96 34.99 8.49
CA LYS A 7 -6.71 34.95 9.74
C LYS A 7 -6.24 33.76 10.56
N SER A 8 -5.42 34.05 11.55
CA SER A 8 -5.07 33.14 12.63
C SER A 8 -6.31 32.84 13.47
N PHE A 9 -6.81 31.60 13.41
CA PHE A 9 -7.81 31.13 14.36
C PHE A 9 -7.08 30.49 15.54
N LEU A 10 -7.04 31.22 16.66
CA LEU A 10 -6.74 30.63 17.97
C LEU A 10 -7.95 29.81 18.41
N LEU A 11 -7.78 28.49 18.48
CA LEU A 11 -8.72 27.61 19.18
C LEU A 11 -8.46 27.72 20.67
N VAL A 12 -9.34 28.42 21.38
CA VAL A 12 -9.39 28.41 22.84
C VAL A 12 -10.02 27.11 23.29
N LEU A 13 -9.20 26.16 23.75
CA LEU A 13 -9.70 24.98 24.48
C LEU A 13 -10.09 25.43 25.90
N ALA A 14 -11.39 25.42 26.18
CA ALA A 14 -11.90 25.54 27.54
C ALA A 14 -11.55 24.26 28.31
N ALA A 15 -10.56 24.35 29.20
CA ALA A 15 -10.23 23.30 30.15
C ALA A 15 -11.29 23.34 31.27
N SER A 16 -12.26 22.45 31.21
CA SER A 16 -13.08 22.07 32.36
C SER A 16 -12.44 20.89 33.06
N THR A 17 -12.04 21.10 34.28
CA THR A 17 -11.48 20.10 35.21
C THR A 17 -12.43 18.93 35.40
N VAL A 18 -11.99 17.74 34.96
CA VAL A 18 -12.60 16.46 35.35
C VAL A 18 -11.63 15.77 36.30
N THR A 19 -12.04 15.66 37.55
CA THR A 19 -11.35 14.96 38.62
C THR A 19 -11.39 13.45 38.40
N ASN A 20 -10.24 12.84 38.53
CA ASN A 20 -9.85 11.47 38.86
C ASN A 20 -10.93 10.38 38.92
N ALA A 21 -10.84 9.44 37.97
CA ALA A 21 -11.05 8.01 38.22
C ALA A 21 -9.88 7.27 37.58
N ALA A 22 -8.83 7.01 38.34
CA ALA A 22 -7.75 6.14 37.95
C ALA A 22 -8.27 4.68 37.93
N SER A 23 -8.67 4.20 36.76
CA SER A 23 -8.88 2.77 36.51
C SER A 23 -7.59 2.25 35.89
N ALA A 24 -7.08 1.14 36.39
CA ALA A 24 -5.92 0.46 35.87
C ALA A 24 -6.08 0.21 34.35
N MET A 25 -5.34 0.92 33.53
CA MET A 25 -5.30 0.75 32.09
C MET A 25 -4.32 -0.36 31.74
N SER A 26 -4.75 -1.28 30.89
CA SER A 26 -3.95 -2.38 30.38
C SER A 26 -2.82 -1.89 29.47
N ALA A 27 -1.70 -2.60 29.46
CA ALA A 27 -0.51 -2.30 28.65
C ALA A 27 -0.74 -2.26 27.12
N GLU A 28 -1.94 -2.61 26.64
CA GLU A 28 -2.32 -2.62 25.21
C GLU A 28 -2.29 -1.23 24.54
N ASN A 29 -2.50 -0.16 25.28
CA ASN A 29 -2.56 1.20 24.70
C ASN A 29 -1.20 1.79 24.34
N LEU A 30 -0.12 1.30 24.93
CA LEU A 30 1.25 1.72 24.60
C LEU A 30 1.80 1.04 23.34
N ALA A 31 1.19 -0.07 22.92
CA ALA A 31 1.66 -0.89 21.80
C ALA A 31 1.44 -0.25 20.41
N GLU A 32 0.55 0.73 20.28
CA GLU A 32 0.19 1.29 18.96
C GLU A 32 1.35 2.01 18.26
N PHE A 33 2.21 2.67 19.03
CA PHE A 33 3.41 3.32 18.50
C PHE A 33 4.71 2.62 18.90
N SER A 34 4.61 1.39 19.43
CA SER A 34 5.75 0.65 19.95
C SER A 34 6.60 0.10 18.79
N LEU A 35 7.90 0.36 18.85
CA LEU A 35 8.88 -0.33 18.02
C LEU A 35 9.05 -1.82 18.40
N GLU A 36 8.37 -2.30 19.44
CA GLU A 36 8.31 -3.71 19.84
C GLU A 36 7.33 -4.53 18.98
N GLN A 37 6.50 -3.86 18.15
CA GLN A 37 5.58 -4.54 17.24
C GLN A 37 6.32 -5.48 16.28
N LEU A 38 5.86 -6.72 16.16
CA LEU A 38 6.45 -7.71 15.26
C LEU A 38 6.07 -7.43 13.80
N VAL A 39 7.07 -7.47 12.92
CA VAL A 39 6.94 -7.39 11.46
C VAL A 39 7.65 -8.56 10.79
N VAL A 40 7.17 -8.98 9.64
CA VAL A 40 7.69 -10.14 8.89
C VAL A 40 8.23 -9.73 7.51
N SER A 41 7.72 -8.65 6.94
CA SER A 41 7.97 -8.25 5.54
C SER A 41 9.44 -7.96 5.21
N ALA A 42 10.25 -7.57 6.20
CA ALA A 42 11.65 -7.20 5.95
C ALA A 42 12.59 -8.40 5.76
N THR A 43 12.37 -9.48 6.49
CA THR A 43 13.29 -10.63 6.57
C THR A 43 12.62 -11.97 6.31
N LYS A 44 11.29 -12.00 6.12
CA LYS A 44 10.45 -13.21 6.12
C LYS A 44 10.47 -13.99 7.46
N VAL A 45 11.00 -13.37 8.51
CA VAL A 45 11.03 -13.90 9.89
C VAL A 45 10.45 -12.85 10.82
N PRO A 46 9.61 -13.23 11.81
CA PRO A 46 9.10 -12.28 12.80
C PRO A 46 10.25 -11.59 13.54
N THR A 47 10.28 -10.27 13.47
CA THR A 47 11.29 -9.41 14.11
C THR A 47 10.61 -8.18 14.67
N THR A 48 11.03 -7.66 15.81
CA THR A 48 10.48 -6.40 16.30
C THR A 48 10.79 -5.26 15.34
N LEU A 49 9.90 -4.28 15.26
CA LEU A 49 10.10 -3.12 14.39
C LEU A 49 11.41 -2.39 14.73
N PHE A 50 11.80 -2.35 16.02
CA PHE A 50 13.06 -1.79 16.49
C PHE A 50 14.27 -2.52 15.91
N ASN A 51 14.31 -3.85 16.01
CA ASN A 51 15.43 -4.67 15.53
C ASN A 51 15.42 -4.90 14.01
N THR A 52 14.38 -4.45 13.32
CA THR A 52 14.30 -4.56 11.87
C THR A 52 15.21 -3.54 11.19
N ASN A 53 16.28 -3.99 10.52
CA ASN A 53 17.22 -3.15 9.79
C ASN A 53 16.69 -2.76 8.40
N ALA A 54 15.51 -2.19 8.38
CA ALA A 54 14.83 -1.71 7.19
C ALA A 54 13.81 -0.63 7.56
N ASN A 55 13.41 0.16 6.57
CA ASN A 55 12.37 1.16 6.72
C ASN A 55 10.99 0.50 6.57
N VAL A 56 10.37 0.15 7.69
CA VAL A 56 9.03 -0.47 7.74
C VAL A 56 8.08 0.45 8.49
N ASN A 57 6.91 0.70 7.93
CA ASN A 57 5.79 1.30 8.65
C ASN A 57 4.67 0.28 8.81
N VAL A 58 3.92 0.42 9.87
CA VAL A 58 2.78 -0.45 10.18
C VAL A 58 1.56 0.41 10.41
N VAL A 59 0.43 -0.02 9.84
CA VAL A 59 -0.91 0.44 10.21
C VAL A 59 -1.50 -0.64 11.10
N SER A 60 -1.79 -0.30 12.34
CA SER A 60 -2.26 -1.25 13.37
C SER A 60 -3.75 -1.54 13.24
N ARG A 61 -4.21 -2.63 13.89
CA ARG A 61 -5.63 -2.97 14.02
C ARG A 61 -6.42 -1.82 14.65
N LYS A 62 -5.91 -1.24 15.72
CA LYS A 62 -6.53 -0.13 16.43
C LYS A 62 -6.72 1.10 15.52
N GLU A 63 -5.71 1.43 14.73
CA GLU A 63 -5.78 2.52 13.76
C GLU A 63 -6.83 2.24 12.66
N ILE A 64 -6.92 1.00 12.17
CA ILE A 64 -7.95 0.58 11.21
C ILE A 64 -9.35 0.75 11.80
N GLU A 65 -9.56 0.33 13.05
CA GLU A 65 -10.84 0.42 13.74
C GLU A 65 -11.27 1.85 14.08
N ASN A 66 -10.31 2.71 14.42
CA ASN A 66 -10.60 4.08 14.81
C ASN A 66 -10.86 4.99 13.58
N LYS A 67 -10.16 4.76 12.47
CA LYS A 67 -10.23 5.64 11.30
C LYS A 67 -11.20 5.15 10.21
N HIS A 68 -11.77 3.96 10.34
CA HIS A 68 -12.72 3.38 9.37
C HIS A 68 -12.25 3.53 7.93
N PHE A 69 -11.07 3.00 7.64
CA PHE A 69 -10.54 3.00 6.29
C PHE A 69 -11.39 2.14 5.36
N ASN A 70 -11.67 2.66 4.18
CA ASN A 70 -12.45 1.96 3.18
C ASN A 70 -11.69 0.83 2.49
N ASN A 71 -10.37 0.96 2.38
CA ASN A 71 -9.48 -0.02 1.75
C ASN A 71 -8.02 0.19 2.19
N VAL A 72 -7.15 -0.73 1.76
CA VAL A 72 -5.71 -0.69 2.04
C VAL A 72 -5.05 0.60 1.56
N GLY A 73 -5.42 1.11 0.38
CA GLY A 73 -4.87 2.34 -0.17
C GLY A 73 -5.11 3.55 0.71
N GLU A 74 -6.33 3.68 1.24
CA GLU A 74 -6.67 4.74 2.20
C GLU A 74 -5.88 4.60 3.50
N ALA A 75 -5.75 3.37 4.01
CA ALA A 75 -5.03 3.09 5.25
C ALA A 75 -3.55 3.49 5.20
N ILE A 76 -2.89 3.30 4.05
CA ILE A 76 -1.45 3.57 3.92
C ILE A 76 -1.11 4.96 3.36
N ARG A 77 -2.09 5.71 2.83
CA ARG A 77 -1.83 6.97 2.11
C ARG A 77 -1.14 8.06 2.96
N ASN A 78 -1.31 8.01 4.27
CA ASN A 78 -0.72 8.96 5.21
C ASN A 78 0.63 8.48 5.78
N LEU A 79 1.16 7.35 5.32
CA LEU A 79 2.49 6.89 5.73
C LEU A 79 3.59 7.68 5.01
N PRO A 80 4.67 8.08 5.70
CA PRO A 80 5.81 8.73 5.06
C PRO A 80 6.37 7.89 3.90
N GLY A 81 6.67 8.51 2.76
CA GLY A 81 7.20 7.84 1.57
C GLY A 81 6.17 7.12 0.70
N VAL A 82 4.90 7.10 1.11
CA VAL A 82 3.79 6.53 0.35
C VAL A 82 3.00 7.65 -0.35
N ASN A 83 2.71 7.45 -1.64
CA ASN A 83 1.86 8.36 -2.40
C ASN A 83 0.81 7.55 -3.16
N VAL A 84 -0.41 7.58 -2.70
CA VAL A 84 -1.57 6.94 -3.33
C VAL A 84 -2.26 7.99 -4.20
N GLN A 85 -2.21 7.79 -5.50
CA GLN A 85 -2.93 8.62 -6.46
C GLN A 85 -4.32 8.04 -6.67
N ASN A 86 -5.18 8.26 -5.69
CA ASN A 86 -6.53 7.74 -5.68
C ASN A 86 -7.48 8.61 -6.50
N MET A 87 -8.43 7.97 -7.14
CA MET A 87 -9.51 8.59 -7.89
C MET A 87 -10.84 8.07 -7.36
N GLY A 88 -11.81 8.96 -7.23
CA GLY A 88 -13.15 8.62 -6.80
C GLY A 88 -13.44 8.87 -5.32
N SER A 89 -14.74 8.98 -5.03
CA SER A 89 -15.25 9.35 -3.70
C SER A 89 -15.24 8.21 -2.69
N SER A 90 -15.16 6.96 -3.16
CA SER A 90 -15.20 5.78 -2.30
C SER A 90 -13.82 5.31 -1.86
N GLY A 91 -12.75 5.94 -2.37
CA GLY A 91 -11.40 5.46 -2.18
C GLY A 91 -11.08 4.16 -2.92
N GLU A 92 -12.00 3.66 -3.74
CA GLU A 92 -11.79 2.44 -4.53
C GLU A 92 -10.73 2.65 -5.61
N ALA A 93 -9.89 1.62 -5.83
CA ALA A 93 -8.93 1.62 -6.89
C ALA A 93 -9.60 1.26 -8.22
N TYR A 94 -9.72 2.24 -9.08
CA TYR A 94 -9.98 1.98 -10.49
C TYR A 94 -8.72 1.46 -11.19
N ALA A 95 -8.86 0.95 -12.41
CA ALA A 95 -7.73 0.46 -13.21
C ALA A 95 -6.59 1.49 -13.38
N ASP A 96 -6.85 2.77 -13.17
CA ASP A 96 -5.88 3.86 -13.30
C ASP A 96 -5.28 4.36 -11.97
N ASN A 97 -5.65 3.77 -10.83
CA ASN A 97 -5.04 4.16 -9.55
C ASN A 97 -3.58 3.73 -9.50
N THR A 98 -2.74 4.61 -9.03
CA THR A 98 -1.30 4.35 -8.95
C THR A 98 -0.81 4.60 -7.54
N LEU A 99 -0.06 3.64 -7.02
CA LEU A 99 0.65 3.74 -5.75
C LEU A 99 2.14 3.87 -6.01
N TYR A 100 2.77 4.79 -5.30
CA TYR A 100 4.23 4.93 -5.25
C TYR A 100 4.72 4.74 -3.83
N ILE A 101 5.80 3.98 -3.69
CA ILE A 101 6.60 3.90 -2.46
C ILE A 101 8.01 4.34 -2.80
N ASN A 102 8.54 5.33 -2.07
CA ASN A 102 9.86 5.92 -2.32
C ASN A 102 10.08 6.30 -3.81
N GLY A 103 9.04 6.83 -4.45
CA GLY A 103 9.07 7.26 -5.84
C GLY A 103 9.02 6.14 -6.88
N SER A 104 8.76 4.90 -6.50
CA SER A 104 8.58 3.76 -7.41
C SER A 104 7.17 3.21 -7.33
N LYS A 105 6.61 2.83 -8.48
CA LYS A 105 5.35 2.11 -8.64
C LYS A 105 5.51 0.59 -8.73
N ASN A 106 6.75 0.11 -8.78
CA ASN A 106 7.04 -1.31 -8.79
C ASN A 106 7.04 -1.81 -7.34
N ILE A 107 5.91 -2.37 -6.91
CA ILE A 107 5.60 -2.73 -5.53
C ILE A 107 5.00 -4.13 -5.53
N VAL A 108 5.44 -4.96 -4.59
CA VAL A 108 4.85 -6.29 -4.34
C VAL A 108 3.75 -6.15 -3.29
N VAL A 109 2.61 -6.79 -3.53
CA VAL A 109 1.50 -6.89 -2.57
C VAL A 109 1.35 -8.34 -2.13
N LEU A 110 1.31 -8.54 -0.83
CA LEU A 110 1.19 -9.83 -0.18
C LEU A 110 -0.05 -9.88 0.72
N VAL A 111 -0.62 -11.05 0.87
CA VAL A 111 -1.57 -11.40 1.92
C VAL A 111 -0.99 -12.56 2.72
N ASP A 112 -0.82 -12.36 4.02
CA ASP A 112 -0.16 -13.32 4.92
C ASP A 112 1.18 -13.84 4.35
N GLY A 113 1.97 -12.94 3.72
CA GLY A 113 3.25 -13.26 3.10
C GLY A 113 3.19 -13.86 1.70
N VAL A 114 2.01 -14.16 1.17
CA VAL A 114 1.81 -14.77 -0.15
C VAL A 114 1.50 -13.70 -1.21
N ARG A 115 2.22 -13.72 -2.32
CA ARG A 115 2.09 -12.72 -3.40
C ARG A 115 0.74 -12.83 -4.13
N ILE A 116 0.11 -11.67 -4.37
CA ILE A 116 -1.18 -11.55 -5.06
C ILE A 116 -1.14 -10.59 -6.28
N ASN A 117 0.03 -10.06 -6.66
CA ASN A 117 0.16 -9.16 -7.80
C ASN A 117 -0.09 -9.84 -9.15
N PHE A 118 -0.46 -9.00 -10.14
CA PHE A 118 -0.55 -9.37 -11.56
C PHE A 118 0.54 -8.67 -12.39
N ASN A 119 0.97 -9.31 -13.47
CA ASN A 119 1.91 -8.74 -14.43
C ASN A 119 1.19 -8.14 -15.66
N GLY A 120 0.23 -7.24 -15.44
CA GLY A 120 -0.55 -6.65 -16.54
C GLY A 120 -0.06 -5.28 -16.97
N GLY A 121 0.12 -4.41 -16.03
CA GLY A 121 0.48 -3.01 -16.24
C GLY A 121 0.67 -2.30 -14.93
N ASP A 122 1.09 -1.03 -15.02
CA ASP A 122 1.48 -0.26 -13.85
C ASP A 122 0.33 0.01 -12.86
N ALA A 123 -0.85 0.33 -13.37
CA ALA A 123 -2.01 0.63 -12.54
C ALA A 123 -2.66 -0.62 -11.94
N GLU A 124 -2.47 -1.76 -12.59
CA GLU A 124 -3.13 -3.01 -12.23
C GLU A 124 -2.45 -3.72 -11.07
N LYS A 125 -1.18 -3.40 -10.80
CA LYS A 125 -0.39 -4.06 -9.74
C LYS A 125 -0.98 -3.81 -8.35
N PHE A 126 -1.44 -2.59 -8.07
CA PHE A 126 -1.99 -2.24 -6.76
C PHE A 126 -3.47 -2.62 -6.60
N SER A 127 -4.24 -2.63 -7.68
CA SER A 127 -5.69 -2.95 -7.60
C SER A 127 -5.99 -4.34 -7.02
N SER A 128 -4.96 -5.14 -6.76
CA SER A 128 -5.08 -6.42 -6.07
C SER A 128 -5.35 -6.32 -4.58
N ALA A 129 -5.15 -5.16 -3.95
CA ALA A 129 -5.33 -4.98 -2.51
C ALA A 129 -6.71 -4.42 -2.11
N ASP A 130 -7.51 -3.95 -3.08
CA ASP A 130 -8.75 -3.21 -2.77
C ASP A 130 -9.92 -4.08 -2.30
N PHE A 131 -9.83 -5.39 -2.48
CA PHE A 131 -10.93 -6.31 -2.23
C PHE A 131 -10.80 -7.08 -0.93
N ILE A 132 -9.84 -6.75 -0.09
CA ILE A 132 -9.71 -7.34 1.23
C ILE A 132 -10.57 -6.55 2.21
N ASP A 133 -11.43 -7.27 2.92
CA ASP A 133 -12.21 -6.71 4.00
C ASP A 133 -11.30 -6.16 5.11
N MET A 134 -11.42 -4.87 5.41
CA MET A 134 -10.62 -4.22 6.45
C MET A 134 -10.89 -4.80 7.85
N ASP A 135 -12.05 -5.42 8.07
CA ASP A 135 -12.34 -6.14 9.31
C ASP A 135 -11.50 -7.41 9.48
N LEU A 136 -11.08 -8.02 8.37
CA LEU A 136 -10.19 -9.18 8.39
C LEU A 136 -8.72 -8.80 8.60
N VAL A 137 -8.35 -7.54 8.41
CA VAL A 137 -6.96 -7.10 8.50
C VAL A 137 -6.55 -6.90 9.96
N GLU A 138 -5.48 -7.56 10.39
CA GLU A 138 -4.84 -7.35 11.69
C GLU A 138 -3.90 -6.15 11.65
N ARG A 139 -3.08 -6.06 10.60
CA ARG A 139 -2.19 -4.94 10.35
C ARG A 139 -1.76 -4.91 8.89
N ILE A 140 -1.26 -3.77 8.47
CA ILE A 140 -0.64 -3.60 7.14
C ILE A 140 0.81 -3.18 7.35
N GLU A 141 1.75 -4.01 6.91
CA GLU A 141 3.18 -3.72 6.93
C GLU A 141 3.59 -3.13 5.58
N VAL A 142 4.25 -1.99 5.59
CA VAL A 142 4.79 -1.33 4.40
C VAL A 142 6.30 -1.27 4.51
N LEU A 143 6.98 -2.23 3.91
CA LEU A 143 8.43 -2.23 3.72
C LEU A 143 8.77 -1.30 2.57
N LYS A 144 9.60 -0.31 2.81
CA LYS A 144 10.03 0.70 1.83
C LYS A 144 11.47 0.45 1.38
N GLY A 145 11.71 0.62 0.07
CA GLY A 145 13.00 0.34 -0.55
C GLY A 145 13.07 -1.03 -1.21
N SER A 146 14.20 -1.31 -1.87
CA SER A 146 14.36 -2.52 -2.68
C SER A 146 14.35 -3.80 -1.84
N ALA A 147 13.58 -4.80 -2.28
CA ALA A 147 13.42 -6.08 -1.60
C ALA A 147 13.44 -7.29 -2.58
N SER A 148 14.06 -7.13 -3.77
CA SER A 148 14.05 -8.16 -4.81
C SER A 148 14.75 -9.45 -4.43
N THR A 149 15.70 -9.43 -3.52
CA THR A 149 16.37 -10.64 -3.01
C THR A 149 15.39 -11.63 -2.36
N LEU A 150 14.33 -11.14 -1.72
CA LEU A 150 13.33 -12.01 -1.10
C LEU A 150 12.04 -12.16 -1.93
N TYR A 151 11.69 -11.13 -2.71
CA TYR A 151 10.39 -11.03 -3.36
C TYR A 151 10.46 -10.96 -4.89
N GLY A 152 11.66 -11.00 -5.48
CA GLY A 152 11.86 -11.03 -6.92
C GLY A 152 11.53 -9.72 -7.64
N SER A 153 11.10 -9.85 -8.90
CA SER A 153 10.71 -8.72 -9.74
C SER A 153 9.62 -7.87 -9.07
N ASP A 154 9.65 -6.57 -9.39
CA ASP A 154 8.69 -5.55 -8.93
C ASP A 154 8.84 -5.08 -7.47
N ALA A 155 9.81 -5.58 -6.73
CA ALA A 155 10.09 -5.13 -5.38
C ALA A 155 11.11 -3.96 -5.32
N GLN A 156 11.07 -3.03 -6.30
CA GLN A 156 11.96 -1.86 -6.34
C GLN A 156 11.55 -0.78 -5.31
N GLY A 157 10.25 -0.48 -5.24
CA GLY A 157 9.69 0.51 -4.32
C GLY A 157 9.52 -0.02 -2.92
N GLY A 158 9.15 -1.29 -2.83
CA GLY A 158 8.88 -1.95 -1.56
C GLY A 158 7.87 -3.08 -1.64
N VAL A 159 7.38 -3.45 -0.46
CA VAL A 159 6.40 -4.53 -0.26
C VAL A 159 5.30 -4.04 0.66
N ILE A 160 4.05 -4.34 0.32
CA ILE A 160 2.90 -4.19 1.21
C ILE A 160 2.47 -5.60 1.61
N ASN A 161 2.52 -5.90 2.89
CA ASN A 161 2.06 -7.18 3.43
C ASN A 161 0.82 -6.94 4.29
N ILE A 162 -0.32 -7.45 3.83
CA ILE A 162 -1.60 -7.40 4.52
C ILE A 162 -1.68 -8.64 5.39
N VAL A 163 -1.50 -8.46 6.68
CA VAL A 163 -1.58 -9.56 7.66
C VAL A 163 -3.01 -9.68 8.14
N THR A 164 -3.61 -10.85 7.98
CA THR A 164 -4.99 -11.10 8.36
C THR A 164 -5.07 -11.70 9.76
N ARG A 165 -6.12 -11.33 10.50
CA ARG A 165 -6.32 -11.79 11.89
C ARG A 165 -6.72 -13.26 11.98
N LYS A 166 -6.33 -13.90 13.08
CA LYS A 166 -6.93 -15.15 13.56
C LYS A 166 -8.10 -14.79 14.47
N GLN A 167 -9.16 -15.55 14.40
CA GLN A 167 -10.27 -15.40 15.35
C GLN A 167 -9.94 -16.16 16.65
N GLU A 168 -10.04 -15.48 17.77
CA GLU A 168 -9.71 -16.06 19.08
C GLU A 168 -10.95 -16.35 19.94
N SER A 169 -12.07 -15.66 19.66
CA SER A 169 -13.35 -15.87 20.34
C SER A 169 -14.05 -17.14 19.90
N THR A 170 -14.84 -17.73 20.76
CA THR A 170 -15.68 -18.93 20.47
C THR A 170 -16.70 -18.67 19.37
N GLY A 171 -17.09 -17.44 19.16
CA GLY A 171 -17.97 -17.00 18.07
C GLY A 171 -18.40 -15.55 18.25
N TYR A 172 -18.60 -14.86 17.14
CA TYR A 172 -19.21 -13.55 17.11
C TYR A 172 -19.91 -13.32 15.77
N GLY A 173 -20.90 -12.44 15.78
CA GLY A 173 -21.45 -11.83 14.57
C GLY A 173 -21.30 -10.33 14.65
N LYS A 174 -21.14 -9.68 13.50
CA LYS A 174 -21.03 -8.22 13.38
C LYS A 174 -21.85 -7.74 12.19
N ILE A 175 -22.59 -6.67 12.40
CA ILE A 175 -23.27 -5.91 11.35
C ILE A 175 -22.69 -4.50 11.39
N HIS A 176 -22.35 -3.96 10.24
CA HIS A 176 -22.04 -2.54 10.10
C HIS A 176 -22.83 -1.91 8.98
N ALA A 177 -23.16 -0.63 9.14
CA ALA A 177 -23.81 0.18 8.12
C ALA A 177 -23.34 1.62 8.25
N ASP A 178 -23.01 2.24 7.13
CA ASP A 178 -22.72 3.67 7.06
C ASP A 178 -23.36 4.32 5.85
N TYR A 179 -23.57 5.62 5.95
CA TYR A 179 -24.09 6.46 4.90
C TYR A 179 -23.41 7.82 4.91
N GLY A 180 -23.18 8.39 3.73
CA GLY A 180 -22.44 9.64 3.64
C GLY A 180 -22.72 10.48 2.40
N SER A 181 -21.89 11.50 2.25
CA SER A 181 -21.89 12.40 1.09
C SER A 181 -21.76 11.61 -0.21
N PHE A 182 -22.22 12.20 -1.31
CA PHE A 182 -22.13 11.60 -2.65
C PHE A 182 -22.89 10.29 -2.79
N LYS A 183 -23.93 10.09 -1.97
CA LYS A 183 -24.71 8.85 -1.91
C LYS A 183 -23.84 7.62 -1.60
N THR A 184 -22.78 7.82 -0.83
CA THR A 184 -22.00 6.68 -0.35
C THR A 184 -22.82 5.89 0.66
N SER A 185 -22.78 4.58 0.54
CA SER A 185 -23.32 3.66 1.54
C SER A 185 -22.47 2.40 1.57
N HIS A 186 -22.24 1.90 2.76
CA HIS A 186 -21.54 0.64 2.97
C HIS A 186 -22.32 -0.17 4.00
N VAL A 187 -22.68 -1.39 3.64
CA VAL A 187 -23.38 -2.34 4.51
C VAL A 187 -22.64 -3.65 4.45
N GLY A 188 -22.36 -4.20 5.62
CA GLY A 188 -21.65 -5.46 5.72
C GLY A 188 -22.12 -6.29 6.91
N VAL A 189 -21.98 -7.59 6.74
CA VAL A 189 -22.17 -8.59 7.78
C VAL A 189 -20.95 -9.47 7.84
N SER A 190 -20.49 -9.79 9.04
CA SER A 190 -19.40 -10.73 9.22
C SER A 190 -19.66 -11.62 10.42
N ALA A 191 -19.11 -12.81 10.40
CA ALA A 191 -19.12 -13.73 11.52
C ALA A 191 -17.80 -14.49 11.56
N GLY A 192 -17.38 -14.87 12.76
CA GLY A 192 -16.14 -15.60 12.95
C GLY A 192 -16.10 -16.31 14.28
N GLY A 193 -15.17 -17.22 14.43
CA GLY A 193 -14.98 -17.94 15.68
C GLY A 193 -13.81 -18.90 15.64
N SER A 194 -13.50 -19.45 16.82
CA SER A 194 -12.45 -20.44 17.01
C SER A 194 -12.93 -21.53 17.97
N GLU A 195 -12.82 -22.78 17.56
CA GLU A 195 -13.14 -23.94 18.40
C GLU A 195 -12.23 -25.11 18.06
N LYS A 196 -11.64 -25.74 19.05
CA LYS A 196 -10.81 -26.96 18.91
C LYS A 196 -9.77 -26.88 17.82
N GLY A 197 -9.08 -25.72 17.72
CA GLY A 197 -8.06 -25.43 16.70
C GLY A 197 -8.61 -25.11 15.30
N LEU A 198 -9.93 -25.14 15.09
CA LEU A 198 -10.56 -24.60 13.88
C LEU A 198 -10.85 -23.12 14.10
N ASN A 199 -10.41 -22.30 13.16
CA ASN A 199 -10.57 -20.86 13.13
C ASN A 199 -11.26 -20.49 11.83
N TRP A 200 -12.32 -19.69 11.88
CA TRP A 200 -13.09 -19.35 10.68
C TRP A 200 -13.57 -17.91 10.71
N TYR A 201 -13.70 -17.35 9.53
CA TYR A 201 -14.26 -16.03 9.29
C TYR A 201 -15.00 -16.00 7.95
N VAL A 202 -16.17 -15.36 7.94
CA VAL A 202 -16.94 -15.10 6.73
C VAL A 202 -17.45 -13.67 6.79
N ALA A 203 -17.36 -12.94 5.67
CA ALA A 203 -17.93 -11.61 5.54
C ALA A 203 -18.49 -11.37 4.14
N ALA A 204 -19.61 -10.66 4.08
CA ALA A 204 -20.21 -10.18 2.85
C ALA A 204 -20.52 -8.68 2.99
N GLN A 205 -20.16 -7.89 1.96
CA GLN A 205 -20.30 -6.44 1.98
C GLN A 205 -20.85 -5.95 0.65
N ASN A 206 -21.63 -4.87 0.71
CA ASN A 206 -21.99 -4.05 -0.45
C ASN A 206 -21.63 -2.60 -0.17
N LYS A 207 -20.96 -1.99 -1.13
CA LYS A 207 -20.49 -0.60 -1.08
C LYS A 207 -20.90 0.14 -2.33
N LYS A 208 -21.50 1.31 -2.15
CA LYS A 208 -21.93 2.19 -3.23
C LYS A 208 -21.38 3.58 -3.05
N ALA A 209 -21.05 4.25 -4.15
CA ALA A 209 -20.79 5.68 -4.18
C ALA A 209 -21.32 6.28 -5.49
N GLY A 210 -21.86 7.47 -5.40
CA GLY A 210 -22.33 8.26 -6.54
C GLY A 210 -21.34 9.34 -6.95
N ASN A 211 -21.74 10.13 -7.94
CA ASN A 211 -20.94 11.25 -8.41
C ASN A 211 -20.57 12.20 -7.28
N PHE A 212 -19.32 12.61 -7.23
CA PHE A 212 -18.88 13.53 -6.19
C PHE A 212 -18.71 14.96 -6.71
N LYS A 213 -18.52 15.90 -5.77
CA LYS A 213 -18.07 17.26 -6.04
C LYS A 213 -16.66 17.42 -5.48
N ASP A 214 -15.79 18.08 -6.23
CA ASP A 214 -14.47 18.47 -5.75
C ASP A 214 -14.54 19.73 -4.86
N GLY A 215 -13.37 20.17 -4.33
CA GLY A 215 -13.29 21.36 -3.49
C GLY A 215 -13.70 22.66 -4.19
N GLY A 216 -13.62 22.70 -5.52
CA GLY A 216 -14.08 23.81 -6.36
C GLY A 216 -15.58 23.74 -6.70
N GLY A 217 -16.31 22.73 -6.19
CA GLY A 217 -17.74 22.54 -6.44
C GLY A 217 -18.07 21.89 -7.80
N ARG A 218 -17.07 21.46 -8.57
CA ARG A 218 -17.26 20.82 -9.87
C ARG A 218 -17.72 19.39 -9.69
N ARG A 219 -18.74 19.00 -10.44
CA ARG A 219 -19.27 17.63 -10.40
C ARG A 219 -18.39 16.68 -11.19
N VAL A 220 -18.02 15.58 -10.57
CA VAL A 220 -17.26 14.48 -11.16
C VAL A 220 -18.18 13.27 -11.32
N PRO A 221 -18.47 12.82 -12.55
CA PRO A 221 -19.40 11.72 -12.81
C PRO A 221 -18.70 10.37 -12.66
N GLU A 222 -18.38 10.01 -11.42
CA GLU A 222 -17.80 8.71 -11.05
C GLU A 222 -18.74 8.01 -10.08
N THR A 223 -18.97 6.72 -10.31
CA THR A 223 -19.85 5.88 -9.47
C THR A 223 -19.23 4.50 -9.27
N ILE A 224 -19.60 3.85 -8.18
CA ILE A 224 -19.31 2.44 -7.95
C ILE A 224 -20.45 1.73 -7.22
N ASP A 225 -20.69 0.47 -7.57
CA ASP A 225 -21.48 -0.51 -6.81
C ASP A 225 -20.62 -1.78 -6.70
N ALA A 226 -20.06 -2.03 -5.52
CA ALA A 226 -19.12 -3.12 -5.28
C ALA A 226 -19.66 -4.09 -4.24
N ARG A 227 -19.40 -5.38 -4.46
CA ARG A 227 -19.75 -6.50 -3.57
C ARG A 227 -18.52 -7.33 -3.30
N THR A 228 -18.31 -7.64 -2.03
CA THR A 228 -17.16 -8.42 -1.60
C THR A 228 -17.64 -9.60 -0.75
N LEU A 229 -17.06 -10.77 -0.99
CA LEU A 229 -17.18 -11.96 -0.15
C LEU A 229 -15.78 -12.37 0.30
N ASN A 230 -15.58 -12.53 1.60
CA ASN A 230 -14.34 -13.04 2.18
C ASN A 230 -14.65 -14.28 3.02
N VAL A 231 -13.87 -15.32 2.83
CA VAL A 231 -13.91 -16.55 3.64
C VAL A 231 -12.49 -16.90 4.05
N LYS A 232 -12.25 -17.07 5.33
CA LYS A 232 -10.98 -17.57 5.85
C LYS A 232 -11.23 -18.75 6.76
N LEU A 233 -10.46 -19.82 6.57
CA LEU A 233 -10.46 -21.02 7.39
C LEU A 233 -9.04 -21.28 7.85
N GLY A 234 -8.84 -21.51 9.12
CA GLY A 234 -7.58 -21.91 9.71
C GLY A 234 -7.75 -23.19 10.53
N LYS A 235 -6.78 -24.07 10.49
CA LYS A 235 -6.74 -25.27 11.33
C LYS A 235 -5.38 -25.44 11.96
N THR A 236 -5.31 -25.30 13.26
CA THR A 236 -4.19 -25.73 14.08
C THR A 236 -4.42 -27.20 14.44
N PHE A 237 -3.64 -28.09 13.86
CA PHE A 237 -3.75 -29.54 14.10
C PHE A 237 -3.11 -29.92 15.44
N ASP A 238 -1.96 -29.31 15.72
CA ASP A 238 -1.16 -29.44 16.93
C ASP A 238 -0.23 -28.22 17.08
N GLU A 239 0.69 -28.22 18.04
CA GLU A 239 1.64 -27.13 18.31
C GLU A 239 2.61 -26.82 17.15
N LYS A 240 2.73 -27.78 16.20
CA LYS A 240 3.68 -27.70 15.08
C LYS A 240 3.00 -27.42 13.73
N ASN A 241 1.72 -27.72 13.59
CA ASN A 241 1.07 -27.77 12.29
C ASN A 241 -0.14 -26.83 12.20
N ASP A 242 -0.03 -25.82 11.35
CA ASP A 242 -1.06 -24.84 11.04
C ASP A 242 -1.38 -24.81 9.54
N LEU A 243 -2.64 -24.84 9.17
CA LEU A 243 -3.14 -24.63 7.81
C LEU A 243 -4.03 -23.38 7.78
N SER A 244 -3.85 -22.53 6.79
CA SER A 244 -4.73 -21.37 6.51
C SER A 244 -5.17 -21.40 5.06
N LEU A 245 -6.47 -21.20 4.83
CA LEU A 245 -7.11 -21.07 3.54
C LEU A 245 -7.87 -19.76 3.52
N MET A 246 -7.74 -18.97 2.46
CA MET A 246 -8.50 -17.74 2.27
C MET A 246 -9.04 -17.67 0.85
N TYR A 247 -10.31 -17.31 0.73
CA TYR A 247 -10.96 -17.00 -0.54
C TYR A 247 -11.59 -15.62 -0.47
N THR A 248 -11.33 -14.81 -1.49
CA THR A 248 -11.94 -13.50 -1.65
C THR A 248 -12.50 -13.35 -3.04
N GLN A 249 -13.75 -12.91 -3.14
CA GLN A 249 -14.39 -12.49 -4.38
C GLN A 249 -14.78 -11.01 -4.27
N TYR A 250 -14.43 -10.25 -5.30
CA TYR A 250 -14.81 -8.85 -5.45
C TYR A 250 -15.44 -8.62 -6.82
N LYS A 251 -16.65 -8.06 -6.84
CA LYS A 251 -17.33 -7.66 -8.07
C LYS A 251 -17.77 -6.22 -7.98
N SER A 252 -17.56 -5.45 -9.03
CA SER A 252 -18.05 -4.08 -9.08
C SER A 252 -18.52 -3.67 -10.47
N ASP A 253 -19.55 -2.85 -10.48
CA ASP A 253 -19.96 -2.01 -11.59
C ASP A 253 -19.50 -0.58 -11.29
N TYR A 254 -18.84 0.08 -12.22
CA TYR A 254 -18.33 1.43 -12.00
C TYR A 254 -18.47 2.33 -13.23
N SER A 255 -18.47 3.63 -12.98
CA SER A 255 -18.17 4.64 -13.99
C SER A 255 -16.97 5.46 -13.56
N ARG A 256 -16.14 5.85 -14.53
CA ARG A 256 -14.99 6.71 -14.33
C ARG A 256 -14.84 7.68 -15.49
N ILE A 257 -14.10 8.75 -15.29
CA ILE A 257 -13.74 9.65 -16.35
C ILE A 257 -12.27 9.47 -16.72
N LYS A 258 -11.99 9.54 -18.02
CA LYS A 258 -10.65 9.73 -18.53
C LYS A 258 -10.56 11.14 -19.10
N PRO A 259 -9.87 12.07 -18.43
CA PRO A 259 -9.70 13.41 -18.95
C PRO A 259 -9.05 13.39 -20.34
N LYS A 260 -9.52 14.25 -21.24
CA LYS A 260 -8.93 14.44 -22.56
C LYS A 260 -8.32 15.83 -22.62
N LYS A 261 -7.21 15.95 -23.35
CA LYS A 261 -6.57 17.24 -23.62
C LYS A 261 -7.56 18.24 -24.23
N GLY A 262 -7.65 19.45 -23.66
CA GLY A 262 -8.52 20.50 -24.12
C GLY A 262 -10.03 20.30 -23.81
N GLN A 263 -10.40 19.30 -23.01
CA GLN A 263 -11.77 19.06 -22.62
C GLN A 263 -11.97 19.33 -21.12
N ALA A 264 -12.89 20.24 -20.78
CA ALA A 264 -13.24 20.48 -19.37
C ALA A 264 -13.79 19.21 -18.71
N TYR A 265 -13.42 18.96 -17.48
CA TYR A 265 -13.76 17.78 -16.70
C TYR A 265 -15.28 17.48 -16.67
N ALA A 266 -16.09 18.52 -16.52
CA ALA A 266 -17.56 18.41 -16.51
C ALA A 266 -18.15 17.93 -17.86
N LYS A 267 -17.39 17.98 -18.95
CA LYS A 267 -17.80 17.53 -20.29
C LYS A 267 -17.18 16.18 -20.67
N ALA A 268 -16.36 15.57 -19.79
CA ALA A 268 -15.78 14.27 -20.06
C ALA A 268 -16.87 13.19 -20.09
N THR A 269 -16.85 12.35 -21.10
CA THR A 269 -17.78 11.23 -21.23
C THR A 269 -17.36 10.10 -20.29
N PRO A 270 -18.23 9.60 -19.42
CA PRO A 270 -17.92 8.49 -18.55
C PRO A 270 -17.58 7.22 -19.35
N ILE A 271 -16.64 6.45 -18.80
CA ILE A 271 -16.36 5.06 -19.17
C ILE A 271 -17.11 4.21 -18.15
N TYR A 272 -17.91 3.27 -18.62
CA TYR A 272 -18.60 2.31 -17.77
C TYR A 272 -17.83 1.00 -17.77
N GLY A 273 -17.63 0.42 -16.61
CA GLY A 273 -16.85 -0.80 -16.51
C GLY A 273 -17.39 -1.77 -15.47
N THR A 274 -16.91 -3.00 -15.59
CA THR A 274 -17.10 -4.07 -14.61
C THR A 274 -15.75 -4.63 -14.20
N LYS A 275 -15.64 -5.06 -12.93
CA LYS A 275 -14.47 -5.71 -12.39
C LYS A 275 -14.90 -6.97 -11.63
N ASP A 276 -14.27 -8.08 -11.90
CA ASP A 276 -14.44 -9.34 -11.17
C ASP A 276 -13.06 -9.88 -10.79
N ASN A 277 -12.79 -9.97 -9.50
CA ASN A 277 -11.54 -10.50 -8.96
C ASN A 277 -11.84 -11.67 -8.03
N ASN A 278 -11.10 -12.76 -8.19
CA ASN A 278 -11.19 -13.92 -7.33
C ASN A 278 -9.77 -14.29 -6.88
N ASN A 279 -9.57 -14.40 -5.57
CA ASN A 279 -8.29 -14.77 -5.00
C ASN A 279 -8.47 -15.95 -4.06
N PHE A 280 -7.59 -16.92 -4.22
CA PHE A 280 -7.44 -18.05 -3.30
C PHE A 280 -6.01 -18.08 -2.81
N VAL A 281 -5.83 -18.15 -1.50
CA VAL A 281 -4.52 -18.25 -0.83
C VAL A 281 -4.58 -19.41 0.15
N MET A 282 -3.55 -20.24 0.12
CA MET A 282 -3.34 -21.34 1.06
C MET A 282 -1.93 -21.22 1.62
N SER A 283 -1.78 -21.45 2.91
CA SER A 283 -0.48 -21.54 3.58
C SER A 283 -0.51 -22.66 4.62
N TYR A 284 0.46 -23.56 4.57
CA TYR A 284 0.70 -24.60 5.56
C TYR A 284 2.06 -24.36 6.21
N ASN A 285 2.07 -24.24 7.53
CA ASN A 285 3.27 -24.03 8.33
C ASN A 285 3.54 -25.24 9.22
N HIS A 286 4.74 -25.81 9.08
CA HIS A 286 5.26 -26.86 9.93
C HIS A 286 6.44 -26.35 10.75
N LYS A 287 6.32 -26.36 12.08
CA LYS A 287 7.38 -25.95 13.01
C LYS A 287 8.21 -27.17 13.39
N PHE A 288 9.52 -27.12 13.12
CA PHE A 288 10.46 -28.16 13.56
C PHE A 288 10.88 -27.95 15.02
N SER A 289 11.22 -26.69 15.34
CA SER A 289 11.64 -26.23 16.66
C SER A 289 11.36 -24.73 16.80
N GLU A 290 11.71 -24.14 17.93
CA GLU A 290 11.67 -22.69 18.11
C GLU A 290 12.59 -21.98 17.09
N GLY A 291 12.05 -21.05 16.34
CA GLY A 291 12.77 -20.31 15.28
C GLY A 291 13.05 -21.12 14.00
N SER A 292 12.58 -22.36 13.87
CA SER A 292 12.77 -23.19 12.68
C SER A 292 11.44 -23.74 12.16
N ASN A 293 11.11 -23.44 10.92
CA ASN A 293 9.84 -23.87 10.31
C ASN A 293 9.95 -24.00 8.79
N ASN A 294 8.97 -24.69 8.22
CA ASN A 294 8.73 -24.78 6.80
C ASN A 294 7.34 -24.24 6.46
N ILE A 295 7.27 -23.34 5.50
CA ILE A 295 6.01 -22.77 5.01
C ILE A 295 5.83 -23.13 3.54
N LEU A 296 4.79 -23.92 3.25
CA LEU A 296 4.33 -24.20 1.89
C LEU A 296 3.14 -23.29 1.59
N SER A 297 3.23 -22.53 0.50
CA SER A 297 2.17 -21.60 0.10
C SER A 297 1.74 -21.82 -1.33
N PHE A 298 0.45 -21.60 -1.58
CA PHE A 298 -0.17 -21.61 -2.89
C PHE A 298 -1.10 -20.40 -3.01
N SER A 299 -1.09 -19.73 -4.15
CA SER A 299 -2.13 -18.76 -4.51
C SER A 299 -2.57 -18.90 -5.95
N ARG A 300 -3.87 -18.64 -6.17
CA ARG A 300 -4.45 -18.45 -7.49
C ARG A 300 -5.30 -17.19 -7.48
N ASN A 301 -4.89 -16.21 -8.25
CA ASN A 301 -5.55 -14.92 -8.36
C ASN A 301 -6.05 -14.76 -9.79
N SER A 302 -7.33 -14.43 -9.99
CA SER A 302 -7.89 -14.13 -11.30
C SER A 302 -8.57 -12.77 -11.28
N LYS A 303 -8.48 -12.08 -12.40
CA LYS A 303 -8.99 -10.74 -12.58
C LYS A 303 -9.57 -10.58 -13.97
N GLU A 304 -10.78 -10.05 -14.02
CA GLU A 304 -11.44 -9.61 -15.24
C GLU A 304 -11.87 -8.15 -15.10
N ILE A 305 -11.52 -7.32 -16.08
CA ILE A 305 -11.96 -5.92 -16.18
C ILE A 305 -12.48 -5.70 -17.59
N ASN A 306 -13.67 -5.11 -17.71
CA ASN A 306 -14.28 -4.70 -18.96
C ASN A 306 -14.59 -3.21 -18.91
N ASP A 307 -13.87 -2.39 -19.69
CA ASP A 307 -14.11 -0.97 -19.86
C ASP A 307 -14.83 -0.70 -21.18
N ASN A 308 -16.03 -0.16 -21.11
CA ASN A 308 -16.85 0.20 -22.26
C ASN A 308 -16.76 1.71 -22.53
N TYR A 309 -16.11 2.04 -23.62
CA TYR A 309 -15.97 3.42 -24.09
C TYR A 309 -17.11 3.78 -25.04
N THR A 310 -17.74 4.92 -24.86
CA THR A 310 -18.80 5.40 -25.76
C THR A 310 -18.28 5.81 -27.15
N TYR A 311 -16.96 5.98 -27.28
CA TYR A 311 -16.30 6.50 -28.48
C TYR A 311 -15.17 5.60 -29.02
N ALA A 312 -14.97 4.42 -28.44
CA ALA A 312 -13.94 3.47 -28.83
C ALA A 312 -14.40 2.04 -28.56
N LYS A 313 -13.68 1.06 -29.11
CA LYS A 313 -13.91 -0.35 -28.81
C LYS A 313 -13.68 -0.62 -27.31
N PRO A 314 -14.43 -1.55 -26.71
CA PRO A 314 -14.20 -1.97 -25.33
C PRO A 314 -12.76 -2.44 -25.09
N VAL A 315 -12.24 -2.17 -23.90
CA VAL A 315 -10.95 -2.66 -23.44
C VAL A 315 -11.20 -3.74 -22.40
N GLN A 316 -10.62 -4.90 -22.59
CA GLN A 316 -10.78 -6.05 -21.72
C GLN A 316 -9.42 -6.49 -21.17
N TYR A 317 -9.42 -6.83 -19.89
CA TYR A 317 -8.30 -7.46 -19.20
C TYR A 317 -8.81 -8.74 -18.55
N GLU A 318 -8.17 -9.86 -18.85
CA GLU A 318 -8.46 -11.16 -18.27
C GLU A 318 -7.15 -11.86 -17.97
N GLN A 319 -6.85 -11.99 -16.68
CA GLN A 319 -5.55 -12.45 -16.21
C GLN A 319 -5.71 -13.43 -15.05
N THR A 320 -4.81 -14.41 -15.00
CA THR A 320 -4.68 -15.35 -13.88
C THR A 320 -3.20 -15.43 -13.49
N ASN A 321 -2.94 -15.27 -12.21
CA ASN A 321 -1.63 -15.52 -11.60
C ASN A 321 -1.74 -16.76 -10.71
N ILE A 322 -0.77 -17.65 -10.80
CA ILE A 322 -0.58 -18.80 -9.91
C ILE A 322 0.80 -18.67 -9.28
N SER A 323 0.89 -18.81 -7.97
CA SER A 323 2.16 -18.86 -7.24
C SER A 323 2.19 -20.08 -6.33
N VAL A 324 3.33 -20.79 -6.34
CA VAL A 324 3.65 -21.87 -5.41
C VAL A 324 5.00 -21.54 -4.81
N SER A 325 5.12 -21.58 -3.49
CA SER A 325 6.41 -21.35 -2.82
C SER A 325 6.59 -22.29 -1.63
N ASN A 326 7.83 -22.65 -1.40
CA ASN A 326 8.26 -23.34 -0.19
C ASN A 326 9.39 -22.53 0.43
N GLN A 327 9.22 -22.14 1.68
CA GLN A 327 10.20 -21.42 2.49
C GLN A 327 10.63 -22.28 3.67
N LEU A 328 11.91 -22.38 3.88
CA LEU A 328 12.53 -23.04 5.02
C LEU A 328 13.29 -22.00 5.84
N THR A 329 12.94 -21.89 7.11
CA THR A 329 13.68 -21.09 8.10
C THR A 329 14.34 -22.03 9.07
N ASN A 330 15.65 -21.88 9.26
CA ASN A 330 16.44 -22.68 10.20
C ASN A 330 17.26 -21.77 11.12
N LYS A 331 17.04 -21.89 12.41
CA LYS A 331 17.94 -21.32 13.41
C LYS A 331 19.14 -22.27 13.60
N ILE A 332 20.34 -21.78 13.30
CA ILE A 332 21.57 -22.56 13.34
C ILE A 332 22.44 -21.99 14.47
N GLY A 333 22.52 -22.73 15.58
CA GLY A 333 23.14 -22.25 16.80
C GLY A 333 22.39 -21.05 17.38
N GLU A 334 23.09 -20.13 18.03
CA GLU A 334 22.52 -18.93 18.64
C GLU A 334 22.59 -17.70 17.73
N HIS A 335 23.41 -17.75 16.68
CA HIS A 335 23.84 -16.58 15.93
C HIS A 335 23.32 -16.51 14.49
N HIS A 336 22.83 -17.60 13.93
CA HIS A 336 22.41 -17.63 12.53
C HIS A 336 20.94 -18.00 12.39
N THR A 337 20.23 -17.23 11.56
CA THR A 337 18.89 -17.59 11.08
C THR A 337 18.91 -17.64 9.56
N LEU A 338 18.96 -18.85 9.01
CA LEU A 338 18.99 -19.10 7.59
C LEU A 338 17.56 -19.21 7.04
N VAL A 339 17.23 -18.34 6.08
CA VAL A 339 15.98 -18.38 5.33
C VAL A 339 16.29 -18.77 3.90
N SER A 340 15.72 -19.86 3.42
CA SER A 340 15.88 -20.31 2.04
C SER A 340 14.54 -20.66 1.43
N GLY A 341 14.42 -20.61 0.10
CA GLY A 341 13.18 -21.01 -0.52
C GLY A 341 13.24 -21.16 -2.02
N ILE A 342 12.22 -21.84 -2.52
CA ILE A 342 11.92 -21.99 -3.93
C ILE A 342 10.55 -21.37 -4.22
N GLU A 343 10.42 -20.68 -5.35
CA GLU A 343 9.19 -20.05 -5.78
C GLU A 343 8.96 -20.33 -7.26
N TYR A 344 7.74 -20.69 -7.63
CA TYR A 344 7.28 -20.78 -9.00
C TYR A 344 6.08 -19.85 -9.16
N THR A 345 6.12 -18.99 -10.17
CA THR A 345 4.99 -18.11 -10.54
C THR A 345 4.65 -18.30 -12.01
N LYS A 346 3.34 -18.27 -12.33
CA LYS A 346 2.83 -18.29 -13.69
C LYS A 346 1.79 -17.19 -13.86
N ASP A 347 2.04 -16.28 -14.79
CA ASP A 347 1.11 -15.27 -15.25
C ASP A 347 0.50 -15.70 -16.58
N SER A 348 -0.81 -15.87 -16.63
CA SER A 348 -1.57 -16.19 -17.84
C SER A 348 -2.47 -15.01 -18.16
N ILE A 349 -2.28 -14.42 -19.33
CA ILE A 349 -2.99 -13.23 -19.80
C ILE A 349 -3.81 -13.61 -21.01
N ALA A 350 -5.09 -13.92 -20.81
CA ALA A 350 -6.01 -14.22 -21.91
C ALA A 350 -6.30 -12.96 -22.72
N LYS A 351 -6.47 -11.82 -22.04
CA LYS A 351 -6.69 -10.51 -22.65
C LYS A 351 -5.96 -9.43 -21.86
N ALA A 352 -5.30 -8.51 -22.59
CA ALA A 352 -4.82 -7.27 -22.02
C ALA A 352 -4.93 -6.18 -23.11
N SER A 353 -5.81 -5.22 -22.92
CA SER A 353 -6.18 -4.22 -23.93
C SER A 353 -6.97 -4.80 -25.13
N GLN A 354 -7.09 -4.03 -26.20
CA GLN A 354 -7.81 -4.44 -27.42
C GLN A 354 -7.05 -5.48 -28.27
N THR A 355 -5.73 -5.54 -28.17
CA THR A 355 -4.87 -6.26 -29.12
C THR A 355 -4.07 -7.39 -28.51
N ILE A 356 -3.89 -7.42 -27.19
CA ILE A 356 -3.06 -8.44 -26.52
C ILE A 356 -3.94 -9.62 -26.15
N ARG A 357 -3.58 -10.82 -26.63
CA ARG A 357 -4.28 -12.07 -26.39
C ARG A 357 -3.29 -13.19 -26.09
N ASP A 358 -3.69 -14.13 -25.27
CA ASP A 358 -3.07 -15.43 -25.05
C ASP A 358 -1.54 -15.38 -24.84
N LYS A 359 -1.14 -14.66 -23.79
CA LYS A 359 0.26 -14.61 -23.35
C LYS A 359 0.41 -15.30 -22.00
N ALA A 360 1.49 -16.04 -21.85
CA ALA A 360 1.84 -16.66 -20.58
C ALA A 360 3.34 -16.54 -20.33
N PHE A 361 3.67 -16.27 -19.07
CA PHE A 361 5.04 -16.24 -18.57
C PHE A 361 5.12 -17.08 -17.31
N HIS A 362 6.28 -17.67 -17.06
CA HIS A 362 6.58 -18.30 -15.78
C HIS A 362 7.97 -17.89 -15.31
N ASN A 363 8.13 -17.90 -14.01
CA ASN A 363 9.40 -17.65 -13.35
C ASN A 363 9.61 -18.69 -12.26
N THR A 364 10.80 -19.28 -12.22
CA THR A 364 11.24 -20.15 -11.13
C THR A 364 12.38 -19.45 -10.42
N ALA A 365 12.32 -19.37 -9.10
CA ALA A 365 13.34 -18.69 -8.32
C ALA A 365 13.81 -19.51 -7.14
N LEU A 366 15.09 -19.34 -6.82
CA LEU A 366 15.74 -19.86 -5.62
C LEU A 366 16.30 -18.66 -4.84
N TYR A 367 16.12 -18.63 -3.53
CA TYR A 367 16.73 -17.61 -2.69
C TYR A 367 17.26 -18.18 -1.39
N VAL A 368 18.27 -17.51 -0.87
CA VAL A 368 18.86 -17.77 0.43
C VAL A 368 19.26 -16.45 1.08
N GLN A 369 18.96 -16.33 2.37
CA GLN A 369 19.34 -15.21 3.21
C GLN A 369 19.81 -15.73 4.56
N ASP A 370 20.88 -15.19 5.08
CA ASP A 370 21.33 -15.41 6.47
C ASP A 370 21.21 -14.11 7.26
N ILE A 371 20.66 -14.22 8.45
CA ILE A 371 20.66 -13.19 9.49
C ILE A 371 21.68 -13.64 10.52
N TRP A 372 22.84 -12.99 10.54
CA TRP A 372 23.97 -13.33 11.39
C TRP A 372 24.15 -12.32 12.51
N ASP A 373 23.79 -12.70 13.72
CA ASP A 373 24.01 -11.93 14.96
C ASP A 373 25.42 -12.23 15.48
N PHE A 374 26.46 -11.59 14.90
CA PHE A 374 27.85 -11.87 15.24
C PHE A 374 28.32 -11.21 16.54
N SER A 375 27.50 -10.33 17.10
CA SER A 375 27.64 -9.85 18.47
C SER A 375 26.28 -9.34 18.98
N LYS A 376 26.19 -8.99 20.28
CA LYS A 376 24.98 -8.40 20.87
C LYS A 376 24.60 -7.05 20.26
N GLN A 377 25.57 -6.34 19.68
CA GLN A 377 25.37 -4.99 19.13
C GLN A 377 25.33 -4.97 17.61
N TYR A 378 25.84 -5.99 16.95
CA TYR A 378 25.98 -6.00 15.50
C TYR A 378 25.34 -7.23 14.90
N ASN A 379 24.60 -7.03 13.84
CA ASN A 379 24.13 -8.10 12.97
C ASN A 379 24.40 -7.78 11.50
N LEU A 380 24.46 -8.82 10.68
CA LEU A 380 24.61 -8.73 9.24
C LEU A 380 23.54 -9.61 8.59
N THR A 381 22.67 -9.02 7.80
CA THR A 381 21.72 -9.75 6.96
C THR A 381 22.21 -9.69 5.52
N TYR A 382 22.44 -10.84 4.89
CA TYR A 382 22.87 -10.92 3.49
C TYR A 382 22.17 -12.06 2.77
N GLY A 383 21.97 -11.90 1.48
CA GLY A 383 21.26 -12.90 0.70
C GLY A 383 21.45 -12.77 -0.79
N LEU A 384 21.09 -13.85 -1.48
CA LEU A 384 21.11 -13.98 -2.92
C LEU A 384 19.81 -14.61 -3.40
N ARG A 385 19.36 -14.17 -4.57
CA ARG A 385 18.25 -14.75 -5.30
C ARG A 385 18.64 -14.96 -6.76
N TYR A 386 18.27 -16.11 -7.28
CA TYR A 386 18.37 -16.47 -8.69
C TYR A 386 16.97 -16.68 -9.26
N ASP A 387 16.64 -15.99 -10.33
CA ASP A 387 15.38 -16.09 -11.08
C ASP A 387 15.66 -16.64 -12.48
N ASN A 388 14.82 -17.56 -12.95
CA ASN A 388 14.79 -18.05 -14.32
C ASN A 388 13.43 -17.81 -14.92
N HIS A 389 13.35 -16.76 -15.75
CA HIS A 389 12.11 -16.31 -16.38
C HIS A 389 11.99 -16.82 -17.82
N SER A 390 10.83 -17.36 -18.17
CA SER A 390 10.57 -18.00 -19.49
C SER A 390 10.83 -17.11 -20.71
N LYS A 391 10.75 -15.77 -20.57
CA LYS A 391 10.99 -14.83 -21.67
C LYS A 391 12.37 -14.18 -21.61
N TYR A 392 12.88 -13.87 -20.41
CA TYR A 392 14.08 -13.04 -20.24
C TYR A 392 15.30 -13.81 -19.77
N GLY A 393 15.16 -15.14 -19.51
CA GLY A 393 16.26 -15.96 -18.99
C GLY A 393 16.58 -15.65 -17.53
N ASN A 394 17.85 -15.74 -17.19
CA ASN A 394 18.34 -15.76 -15.83
C ASN A 394 18.66 -14.35 -15.30
N HIS A 395 18.38 -14.14 -14.02
CA HIS A 395 18.81 -12.95 -13.30
C HIS A 395 19.22 -13.31 -11.86
N THR A 396 20.30 -12.70 -11.37
CA THR A 396 20.73 -12.84 -9.97
C THR A 396 20.71 -11.48 -9.29
N SER A 397 20.13 -11.42 -8.10
CA SER A 397 20.13 -10.22 -7.27
C SER A 397 20.62 -10.53 -5.86
N GLY A 398 21.39 -9.61 -5.27
CA GLY A 398 21.94 -9.75 -3.94
C GLY A 398 21.64 -8.55 -3.06
N SER A 399 21.72 -8.75 -1.75
CA SER A 399 21.59 -7.70 -0.74
C SER A 399 22.50 -7.95 0.44
N ALA A 400 22.91 -6.86 1.09
CA ALA A 400 23.60 -6.89 2.37
C ALA A 400 23.14 -5.71 3.22
N THR A 401 22.86 -5.96 4.50
CA THR A 401 22.45 -4.95 5.49
C THR A 401 23.19 -5.20 6.78
N ILE A 402 23.93 -4.21 7.26
CA ILE A 402 24.54 -4.23 8.58
C ILE A 402 23.72 -3.40 9.55
N GLY A 403 23.42 -3.95 10.71
CA GLY A 403 22.77 -3.29 11.83
C GLY A 403 23.74 -3.05 12.97
N PHE A 404 23.58 -1.93 13.67
CA PHE A 404 24.31 -1.56 14.85
C PHE A 404 23.38 -1.04 15.93
N THR A 405 23.26 -1.76 17.05
CA THR A 405 22.43 -1.47 18.21
C THR A 405 23.33 -1.24 19.42
N PRO A 406 23.85 0.01 19.61
CA PRO A 406 24.79 0.30 20.70
C PRO A 406 24.17 0.14 22.09
N ASP A 407 22.87 0.32 22.20
CA ASP A 407 22.08 0.26 23.42
C ASP A 407 20.64 -0.22 23.11
N ASP A 408 19.79 -0.34 24.10
CA ASP A 408 18.39 -0.77 23.99
C ASP A 408 17.44 0.29 23.42
N LYS A 409 17.97 1.48 23.08
CA LYS A 409 17.18 2.62 22.59
C LYS A 409 17.50 3.01 21.16
N THR A 410 18.65 2.60 20.63
CA THR A 410 19.13 3.08 19.33
C THR A 410 19.47 1.93 18.42
N ASN A 411 18.93 1.95 17.20
CA ASN A 411 19.30 1.03 16.12
C ASN A 411 19.68 1.83 14.88
N PHE A 412 20.89 1.65 14.38
CA PHE A 412 21.37 2.15 13.10
C PHE A 412 21.47 1.00 12.11
N TYR A 413 21.22 1.28 10.84
CA TYR A 413 21.51 0.31 9.78
C TYR A 413 21.99 0.98 8.49
N ALA A 414 22.78 0.22 7.74
CA ALA A 414 23.20 0.57 6.39
C ALA A 414 22.98 -0.62 5.46
N SER A 415 22.44 -0.38 4.26
CA SER A 415 22.17 -1.44 3.31
C SER A 415 22.58 -1.12 1.88
N TYR A 416 22.96 -2.19 1.17
CA TYR A 416 23.09 -2.24 -0.29
C TYR A 416 22.16 -3.34 -0.81
N LYS A 417 21.23 -2.97 -1.70
CA LYS A 417 20.22 -3.90 -2.21
C LYS A 417 20.11 -3.76 -3.73
N GLN A 418 20.35 -4.84 -4.46
CA GLN A 418 20.07 -4.93 -5.88
C GLN A 418 18.59 -5.20 -6.12
N TYR A 419 18.11 -4.82 -7.29
CA TYR A 419 16.76 -5.13 -7.76
C TYR A 419 16.73 -5.30 -9.27
N PHE A 420 15.66 -5.94 -9.73
CA PHE A 420 15.31 -6.02 -11.14
C PHE A 420 13.80 -5.92 -11.33
N ILE A 421 13.40 -5.54 -12.56
CA ILE A 421 11.99 -5.46 -12.97
C ILE A 421 11.87 -6.12 -14.34
N ALA A 422 11.04 -7.12 -14.45
CA ALA A 422 10.68 -7.73 -15.72
C ALA A 422 9.72 -6.80 -16.49
N PRO A 423 9.90 -6.63 -17.81
CA PRO A 423 8.93 -5.91 -18.62
C PRO A 423 7.53 -6.49 -18.53
N THR A 424 6.52 -5.62 -18.50
CA THR A 424 5.13 -6.03 -18.44
C THR A 424 4.60 -6.48 -19.81
N VAL A 425 3.50 -7.24 -19.84
CA VAL A 425 2.86 -7.66 -21.09
C VAL A 425 2.49 -6.46 -21.97
N ASN A 426 2.07 -5.34 -21.38
CA ASN A 426 1.76 -4.12 -22.12
C ASN A 426 3.01 -3.49 -22.75
N GLN A 427 4.14 -3.50 -22.06
CA GLN A 427 5.40 -2.97 -22.58
C GLN A 427 5.93 -3.79 -23.76
N LEU A 428 5.65 -5.09 -23.78
CA LEU A 428 6.07 -6.00 -24.85
C LEU A 428 5.14 -5.98 -26.08
N TYR A 429 3.82 -5.98 -25.85
CA TYR A 429 2.86 -6.34 -26.90
C TYR A 429 1.83 -5.25 -27.23
N SER A 430 1.89 -4.05 -26.63
CA SER A 430 0.97 -2.96 -26.98
C SER A 430 1.09 -2.58 -28.45
N SER A 431 -0.04 -2.47 -29.13
CA SER A 431 -0.07 -2.04 -30.55
C SER A 431 0.59 -0.66 -30.73
N GLY A 432 1.56 -0.57 -31.62
CA GLY A 432 2.28 0.64 -31.97
C GLY A 432 3.38 1.08 -31.01
N SER A 433 3.34 0.65 -29.76
CA SER A 433 4.33 1.05 -28.72
C SER A 433 5.05 -0.11 -28.03
N GLY A 434 4.58 -1.34 -28.22
CA GLY A 434 5.22 -2.53 -27.63
C GLY A 434 6.57 -2.83 -28.26
N ASN A 435 7.48 -3.42 -27.48
CA ASN A 435 8.81 -3.81 -27.92
C ASN A 435 9.21 -5.16 -27.33
N LEU A 436 9.40 -6.14 -28.21
CA LEU A 436 9.77 -7.51 -27.83
C LEU A 436 11.25 -7.68 -27.43
N ASP A 437 12.08 -6.67 -27.76
CA ASP A 437 13.52 -6.67 -27.49
C ASP A 437 13.86 -6.07 -26.11
N LEU A 438 12.83 -5.75 -25.29
CA LEU A 438 13.07 -5.26 -23.94
C LEU A 438 13.77 -6.32 -23.07
N SER A 439 14.77 -5.86 -22.33
CA SER A 439 15.42 -6.61 -21.26
C SER A 439 14.94 -6.18 -19.88
N TYR A 440 15.42 -6.85 -18.82
CA TYR A 440 15.21 -6.42 -17.44
C TYR A 440 15.67 -4.97 -17.23
N GLU A 441 14.88 -4.20 -16.47
CA GLU A 441 15.42 -3.06 -15.76
C GLU A 441 16.15 -3.57 -14.52
N THR A 442 17.37 -3.10 -14.29
CA THR A 442 18.18 -3.48 -13.13
C THR A 442 18.64 -2.25 -12.37
N GLY A 443 19.05 -2.43 -11.14
CA GLY A 443 19.59 -1.33 -10.36
C GLY A 443 19.93 -1.73 -8.93
N TYR A 444 20.27 -0.68 -8.15
CA TYR A 444 20.60 -0.86 -6.74
C TYR A 444 20.16 0.34 -5.91
N THR A 445 19.99 0.09 -4.62
CA THR A 445 19.67 1.09 -3.60
C THR A 445 20.69 1.01 -2.48
N TYR A 446 21.26 2.17 -2.12
CA TYR A 446 21.92 2.39 -0.83
C TYR A 446 20.92 3.01 0.12
N GLU A 447 20.92 2.56 1.36
CA GLU A 447 20.01 3.03 2.40
C GLU A 447 20.73 3.15 3.72
N LEU A 448 20.44 4.22 4.47
CA LEU A 448 20.87 4.45 5.83
C LEU A 448 19.64 4.73 6.67
N GLY A 449 19.56 4.13 7.84
CA GLY A 449 18.44 4.37 8.75
C GLY A 449 18.88 4.42 10.21
N MET A 450 18.03 5.05 11.01
CA MET A 450 18.15 5.14 12.45
C MET A 450 16.77 5.06 13.08
N LYS A 451 16.62 4.27 14.12
CA LYS A 451 15.46 4.24 15.02
C LYS A 451 15.93 4.52 16.42
N HIS A 452 15.24 5.43 17.11
CA HIS A 452 15.65 5.83 18.45
C HIS A 452 14.45 6.08 19.36
N TYR A 453 14.53 5.53 20.57
CA TYR A 453 13.65 5.84 21.68
C TYR A 453 14.29 6.94 22.54
N PHE A 454 13.74 8.13 22.57
CA PHE A 454 14.13 9.15 23.57
C PHE A 454 13.70 8.71 24.97
N ASP A 455 12.48 8.20 25.05
CA ASP A 455 11.82 7.64 26.22
C ASP A 455 10.79 6.57 25.75
N LYS A 456 9.98 6.03 26.66
CA LYS A 456 8.96 5.04 26.32
C LYS A 456 7.82 5.60 25.47
N GLU A 457 7.61 6.92 25.51
CA GLU A 457 6.55 7.65 24.85
C GLU A 457 6.98 8.31 23.54
N THR A 458 8.30 8.49 23.31
CA THR A 458 8.80 9.28 22.17
C THR A 458 9.77 8.47 21.32
N THR A 459 9.41 8.29 20.05
CA THR A 459 10.23 7.55 19.07
C THR A 459 10.48 8.39 17.82
N ILE A 460 11.67 8.24 17.24
CA ILE A 460 12.00 8.79 15.93
C ILE A 460 12.52 7.67 15.01
N ASP A 461 12.09 7.70 13.76
CA ASP A 461 12.60 6.84 12.68
C ASP A 461 13.07 7.76 11.54
N LEU A 462 14.35 7.67 11.20
CA LEU A 462 14.98 8.42 10.13
C LEU A 462 15.48 7.44 9.06
N ASN A 463 15.27 7.79 7.80
CA ASN A 463 15.76 7.00 6.69
C ASN A 463 16.19 7.90 5.53
N ALA A 464 17.33 7.58 4.92
CA ALA A 464 17.81 8.22 3.71
C ALA A 464 18.23 7.15 2.70
N TYR A 465 17.92 7.39 1.43
CA TYR A 465 18.28 6.43 0.38
C TYR A 465 18.72 7.11 -0.92
N ARG A 466 19.50 6.37 -1.69
CA ARG A 466 19.85 6.69 -3.07
C ARG A 466 19.68 5.45 -3.93
N ARG A 467 18.83 5.54 -4.94
CA ARG A 467 18.58 4.48 -5.92
C ARG A 467 19.12 4.87 -7.30
N LYS A 468 19.74 3.92 -7.98
CA LYS A 468 20.14 4.05 -9.38
C LYS A 468 19.52 2.88 -10.15
N SER A 469 18.73 3.18 -11.19
CA SER A 469 18.30 2.22 -12.21
C SER A 469 19.29 2.22 -13.35
N SER A 470 19.58 1.07 -13.90
CA SER A 470 20.24 0.87 -15.18
C SER A 470 19.27 0.20 -16.13
N SER A 471 19.32 0.51 -17.42
CA SER A 471 18.39 -0.04 -18.40
C SER A 471 16.91 0.17 -18.04
N ALA A 472 16.57 1.34 -17.47
CA ALA A 472 15.20 1.67 -17.09
C ALA A 472 14.25 1.58 -18.29
N ILE A 473 13.05 1.04 -18.10
CA ILE A 473 12.07 0.87 -19.17
C ILE A 473 11.15 2.09 -19.23
N GLY A 474 11.05 2.71 -20.39
CA GLY A 474 10.20 3.86 -20.61
C GLY A 474 9.70 4.01 -22.04
N LEU A 475 8.66 4.81 -22.20
CA LEU A 475 8.09 5.14 -23.51
C LEU A 475 8.87 6.31 -24.13
N MET A 476 9.63 6.06 -25.17
CA MET A 476 10.50 7.01 -25.84
C MET A 476 10.02 7.26 -27.28
N LYS A 477 10.31 8.46 -27.83
CA LYS A 477 10.07 8.75 -29.25
C LYS A 477 10.86 7.79 -30.12
N LYS A 478 10.22 7.27 -31.18
CA LYS A 478 10.92 6.45 -32.18
C LYS A 478 11.99 7.26 -32.91
N PRO A 479 13.15 6.67 -33.22
CA PRO A 479 14.21 7.34 -33.96
C PRO A 479 13.85 7.67 -35.43
N ASP A 480 12.81 7.01 -35.95
CA ASP A 480 12.37 7.11 -37.36
C ASP A 480 11.71 8.46 -37.76
N GLY A 481 11.56 9.37 -36.80
CA GLY A 481 10.93 10.66 -37.03
C GLY A 481 9.40 10.65 -37.18
N SER A 482 8.75 9.50 -37.04
CA SER A 482 7.28 9.34 -37.14
C SER A 482 6.51 10.12 -36.05
N GLY A 483 7.19 10.52 -35.00
CA GLY A 483 6.55 11.12 -33.83
C GLY A 483 5.90 10.11 -32.88
N ASP A 484 5.83 8.85 -33.28
CA ASP A 484 5.36 7.75 -32.45
C ASP A 484 6.30 7.47 -31.28
N SER A 485 5.81 6.70 -30.32
CA SER A 485 6.61 6.30 -29.15
C SER A 485 6.64 4.78 -29.03
N ILE A 486 7.77 4.24 -28.57
CA ILE A 486 8.00 2.82 -28.33
C ILE A 486 8.60 2.62 -26.95
N TYR A 487 8.26 1.53 -26.28
CA TYR A 487 8.94 1.15 -25.06
C TYR A 487 10.38 0.73 -25.36
N THR A 488 11.32 1.24 -24.59
CA THR A 488 12.74 0.93 -24.76
C THR A 488 13.44 0.94 -23.41
N ASN A 489 14.52 0.17 -23.30
CA ASN A 489 15.46 0.31 -22.21
C ASN A 489 16.30 1.57 -22.48
N TYR A 490 16.33 2.52 -21.54
CA TYR A 490 17.15 3.72 -21.58
C TYR A 490 18.14 3.73 -20.40
N ASP A 491 19.19 4.53 -20.50
CA ASP A 491 20.41 4.32 -19.72
C ASP A 491 20.22 4.33 -18.19
N THR A 492 19.81 5.44 -17.60
CA THR A 492 19.92 5.59 -16.15
C THR A 492 18.80 6.45 -15.59
N GLU A 493 18.23 6.01 -14.47
CA GLU A 493 17.40 6.84 -13.61
C GLU A 493 18.04 6.92 -12.22
N LYS A 494 18.06 8.11 -11.62
CA LYS A 494 18.54 8.33 -10.27
C LYS A 494 17.43 8.90 -9.40
N THR A 495 17.24 8.31 -8.25
CA THR A 495 16.30 8.78 -7.22
C THR A 495 17.03 8.89 -5.89
N LYS A 496 16.76 9.94 -5.13
CA LYS A 496 17.17 10.05 -3.74
C LYS A 496 16.02 10.54 -2.90
N GLY A 497 16.01 10.13 -1.65
CA GLY A 497 14.97 10.53 -0.73
C GLY A 497 15.41 10.47 0.72
N PHE A 498 14.61 11.13 1.53
CA PHE A 498 14.73 11.15 2.98
C PHE A 498 13.34 11.06 3.59
N SER A 499 13.21 10.34 4.69
CA SER A 499 12.00 10.35 5.50
C SER A 499 12.32 10.43 6.99
N ALA A 500 11.49 11.17 7.72
CA ALA A 500 11.50 11.23 9.17
C ALA A 500 10.10 10.94 9.68
N LYS A 501 9.99 10.18 10.75
CA LYS A 501 8.74 9.92 11.47
C LYS A 501 9.00 10.06 12.96
N LEU A 502 8.26 10.96 13.60
CA LEU A 502 8.25 11.17 15.04
C LEU A 502 6.89 10.73 15.57
N ASN A 503 6.88 9.95 16.64
CA ASN A 503 5.67 9.64 17.39
C ASN A 503 5.89 10.00 18.86
N LYS A 504 4.84 10.52 19.50
CA LYS A 504 4.85 10.83 20.92
C LYS A 504 3.50 10.54 21.55
N SER A 505 3.48 9.71 22.59
CA SER A 505 2.35 9.58 23.50
C SER A 505 2.49 10.66 24.59
N ILE A 506 1.54 11.58 24.67
CA ILE A 506 1.55 12.62 25.71
C ILE A 506 1.09 12.03 27.03
N ASN A 507 0.13 11.14 26.95
CA ASN A 507 -0.40 10.32 28.05
C ASN A 507 -1.10 9.10 27.45
N ASP A 508 -1.73 8.28 28.28
CA ASP A 508 -2.42 7.05 27.87
C ASP A 508 -3.56 7.26 26.86
N CYS A 509 -4.03 8.48 26.71
CA CYS A 509 -5.16 8.80 25.81
C CYS A 509 -4.77 9.63 24.59
N ILE A 510 -3.63 10.36 24.61
CA ILE A 510 -3.29 11.32 23.57
C ILE A 510 -1.98 10.94 22.89
N ASN A 511 -2.06 10.76 21.58
CA ASN A 511 -0.94 10.43 20.71
C ASN A 511 -0.74 11.49 19.63
N LEU A 512 0.51 11.82 19.36
CA LEU A 512 0.92 12.72 18.27
C LEU A 512 1.84 11.96 17.31
N GLY A 513 1.60 12.15 16.03
CA GLY A 513 2.48 11.69 14.96
C GLY A 513 2.83 12.84 14.02
N ALA A 514 4.09 12.90 13.60
CA ALA A 514 4.55 13.79 12.54
C ALA A 514 5.48 13.05 11.61
N GLY A 515 5.26 13.20 10.32
CA GLY A 515 6.08 12.59 9.28
C GLY A 515 6.47 13.59 8.22
N TYR A 516 7.67 13.47 7.69
CA TYR A 516 8.11 14.21 6.52
C TYR A 516 8.81 13.27 5.54
N THR A 517 8.52 13.46 4.26
CA THR A 517 9.19 12.75 3.18
C THR A 517 9.65 13.73 2.13
N TYR A 518 10.90 13.58 1.71
CA TYR A 518 11.47 14.26 0.55
C TYR A 518 11.86 13.23 -0.50
N ILE A 519 11.44 13.44 -1.76
CA ILE A 519 11.80 12.58 -2.89
C ILE A 519 12.26 13.47 -4.05
N TYR A 520 13.42 13.14 -4.58
CA TYR A 520 13.96 13.78 -5.76
C TYR A 520 14.31 12.73 -6.81
N VAL A 521 13.68 12.82 -7.96
CA VAL A 521 14.02 12.03 -9.16
C VAL A 521 14.74 12.96 -10.12
N ASP A 522 15.95 12.58 -10.54
CA ASP A 522 16.80 13.44 -11.37
C ASP A 522 16.22 13.62 -12.79
N PRO A 523 15.73 14.82 -13.14
CA PRO A 523 15.10 15.06 -14.44
C PRO A 523 16.11 15.16 -15.57
N GLN A 524 17.41 15.37 -15.28
CA GLN A 524 18.44 15.50 -16.30
C GLN A 524 18.86 14.13 -16.85
N VAL A 525 18.81 13.12 -16.00
CA VAL A 525 19.15 11.75 -16.35
C VAL A 525 17.94 11.00 -16.90
N ASN A 526 16.76 11.37 -16.43
CA ASN A 526 15.52 10.74 -16.88
C ASN A 526 14.95 11.46 -18.11
N LYS A 527 15.24 10.91 -19.27
CA LYS A 527 14.71 11.40 -20.56
C LYS A 527 13.21 11.11 -20.75
N ASN A 528 12.60 10.30 -19.87
CA ASN A 528 11.16 10.02 -19.90
C ASN A 528 10.40 10.94 -18.93
N PRO A 529 9.82 12.02 -19.42
CA PRO A 529 9.12 13.00 -18.60
C PRO A 529 7.84 12.45 -17.94
N ASN A 530 7.26 11.38 -18.48
CA ASN A 530 6.02 10.80 -17.99
C ASN A 530 6.22 9.90 -16.76
N ARG A 531 7.46 9.48 -16.48
CA ARG A 531 7.75 8.57 -15.36
C ARG A 531 7.77 9.25 -14.00
N ASN A 532 8.08 10.55 -13.94
CA ASN A 532 8.39 11.26 -12.70
C ASN A 532 7.65 12.58 -12.50
N GLY A 533 6.91 13.06 -13.49
CA GLY A 533 6.33 14.41 -13.48
C GLY A 533 5.23 14.66 -12.47
N TYR A 534 4.87 13.64 -11.68
CA TYR A 534 3.64 13.69 -10.87
C TYR A 534 3.87 13.42 -9.39
N LEU A 535 5.12 13.16 -8.98
CA LEU A 535 5.44 12.93 -7.58
C LEU A 535 5.69 14.26 -6.85
N PRO A 536 5.12 14.43 -5.65
CA PRO A 536 5.46 15.58 -4.81
C PRO A 536 6.91 15.47 -4.34
N ARG A 537 7.63 16.59 -4.27
CA ARG A 537 8.98 16.64 -3.68
C ARG A 537 8.95 16.50 -2.18
N GLY A 538 7.97 17.12 -1.52
CA GLY A 538 7.80 17.08 -0.09
C GLY A 538 6.38 16.64 0.29
N VAL A 539 6.27 15.76 1.29
CA VAL A 539 4.99 15.39 1.89
C VAL A 539 5.14 15.44 3.40
N TRP A 540 4.25 16.21 4.03
CA TRP A 540 4.06 16.22 5.47
C TRP A 540 2.86 15.38 5.85
N ASN A 541 2.97 14.66 6.94
CA ASN A 541 1.88 13.91 7.54
C ASN A 541 1.81 14.27 9.02
N PHE A 542 0.61 14.51 9.52
CA PHE A 542 0.35 14.78 10.93
C PHE A 542 -0.81 13.90 11.39
N ASN A 543 -0.73 13.43 12.61
CA ASN A 543 -1.80 12.75 13.31
C ASN A 543 -1.89 13.27 14.75
N LEU A 544 -3.11 13.51 15.19
CA LEU A 544 -3.45 13.73 16.59
C LEU A 544 -4.58 12.77 16.92
N GLY A 545 -4.30 11.80 17.79
CA GLY A 545 -5.25 10.82 18.29
C GLY A 545 -5.61 11.08 19.76
N TYR A 546 -6.87 10.94 20.09
CA TYR A 546 -7.39 10.82 21.44
C TYR A 546 -8.21 9.55 21.56
N ASP A 547 -7.91 8.70 22.53
CA ASP A 547 -8.68 7.48 22.78
C ASP A 547 -8.70 7.14 24.27
N ASN A 548 -9.89 7.18 24.87
CA ASN A 548 -10.11 6.77 26.26
C ASN A 548 -10.90 5.46 26.37
N ASN A 549 -10.82 4.58 25.35
CA ASN A 549 -11.57 3.33 25.19
C ASN A 549 -13.08 3.49 24.96
N ARG A 550 -13.71 4.62 25.25
CA ARG A 550 -15.12 4.92 25.00
C ARG A 550 -15.30 5.89 23.85
N LEU A 551 -14.49 6.93 23.81
CA LEU A 551 -14.44 7.93 22.75
C LEU A 551 -13.06 7.89 22.12
N ALA A 552 -13.00 7.67 20.83
CA ALA A 552 -11.79 7.87 20.02
C ALA A 552 -12.02 9.01 19.02
N LEU A 553 -11.04 9.91 18.92
CA LEU A 553 -11.01 11.02 17.97
C LEU A 553 -9.66 11.03 17.27
N ASP A 554 -9.66 11.14 15.97
CA ASP A 554 -8.45 11.25 15.17
C ASP A 554 -8.54 12.45 14.22
N LEU A 555 -7.48 13.25 14.19
CA LEU A 555 -7.25 14.32 13.23
C LEU A 555 -6.01 13.98 12.40
N ASP A 556 -6.20 13.74 11.12
CA ASP A 556 -5.12 13.48 10.18
C ASP A 556 -4.91 14.67 9.25
N GLY A 557 -3.66 15.10 9.10
CA GLY A 557 -3.25 16.17 8.21
C GLY A 557 -2.23 15.69 7.18
N ARG A 558 -2.42 16.06 5.91
CA ARG A 558 -1.48 15.77 4.84
C ARG A 558 -1.19 17.02 4.04
N GLY A 559 0.10 17.40 3.98
CA GLY A 559 0.60 18.51 3.17
C GLY A 559 1.44 18.00 2.01
N VAL A 560 1.06 18.32 0.79
CA VAL A 560 1.85 18.05 -0.42
C VAL A 560 2.51 19.36 -0.85
N ILE A 561 3.83 19.33 -1.02
CA ILE A 561 4.64 20.51 -1.31
C ILE A 561 5.44 20.32 -2.58
N ASN A 562 5.48 21.35 -3.42
CA ASN A 562 6.29 21.41 -4.63
C ASN A 562 6.15 20.17 -5.52
N ARG A 563 4.94 19.90 -5.98
CA ARG A 563 4.75 18.96 -7.06
C ARG A 563 5.31 19.59 -8.34
N GLU A 564 6.40 19.03 -8.85
CA GLU A 564 6.92 19.46 -10.15
C GLU A 564 6.05 18.89 -11.27
N GLY A 565 5.23 19.77 -11.87
CA GLY A 565 4.76 19.57 -13.23
C GLY A 565 5.83 20.02 -14.22
N ARG A 566 5.83 19.50 -15.45
CA ARG A 566 6.57 20.10 -16.56
C ARG A 566 6.23 21.59 -16.68
N LYS A 567 7.12 22.38 -17.30
CA LYS A 567 7.04 23.82 -17.60
C LYS A 567 5.76 24.32 -18.33
N ALA A 568 4.69 23.60 -18.40
CA ALA A 568 3.42 24.12 -18.85
C ALA A 568 2.84 25.03 -17.76
N ALA A 569 3.15 26.26 -17.86
CA ALA A 569 3.10 27.32 -16.88
C ALA A 569 1.70 27.76 -16.44
N LYS A 570 0.68 26.96 -16.57
CA LYS A 570 -0.70 27.32 -16.19
C LYS A 570 -1.47 26.11 -15.64
N VAL A 571 -0.89 25.40 -14.66
CA VAL A 571 -1.66 24.43 -13.89
C VAL A 571 -2.51 25.20 -12.89
N HIS A 572 -3.83 25.17 -13.02
CA HIS A 572 -4.76 25.77 -12.07
C HIS A 572 -4.80 25.01 -10.73
N THR A 573 -4.19 23.85 -10.65
CA THR A 573 -4.07 23.07 -9.43
C THR A 573 -2.89 23.53 -8.60
N ALA A 574 -3.13 23.78 -7.32
CA ALA A 574 -2.07 24.11 -6.39
C ALA A 574 -0.97 23.02 -6.41
N THR A 575 0.26 23.44 -6.68
CA THR A 575 1.45 22.58 -6.54
C THR A 575 1.70 22.23 -5.07
N THR A 576 1.06 22.95 -4.17
CA THR A 576 1.09 22.78 -2.72
C THR A 576 -0.34 22.83 -2.19
N PHE A 577 -0.75 21.83 -1.42
CA PHE A 577 -2.05 21.79 -0.76
C PHE A 577 -1.98 21.07 0.57
N TRP A 578 -2.95 21.38 1.44
CA TRP A 578 -3.17 20.70 2.72
C TRP A 578 -4.57 20.14 2.77
N VAL A 579 -4.67 18.87 3.16
CA VAL A 579 -5.94 18.17 3.37
C VAL A 579 -5.96 17.65 4.79
N TRP A 580 -7.08 17.84 5.47
CA TRP A 580 -7.29 17.40 6.84
C TRP A 580 -8.56 16.60 6.93
N ASP A 581 -8.49 15.47 7.62
CA ASP A 581 -9.59 14.55 7.85
C ASP A 581 -9.79 14.38 9.36
N VAL A 582 -11.03 14.21 9.80
CA VAL A 582 -11.38 13.93 11.20
C VAL A 582 -12.22 12.67 11.24
N SER A 583 -11.94 11.77 12.17
CA SER A 583 -12.80 10.65 12.53
C SER A 583 -13.13 10.64 14.01
N ALA A 584 -14.29 10.10 14.36
CA ALA A 584 -14.78 10.00 15.72
C ALA A 584 -15.52 8.67 15.92
N ASN A 585 -15.28 8.01 17.02
CA ASN A 585 -15.95 6.78 17.42
C ASN A 585 -16.45 6.88 18.85
N TYR A 586 -17.67 6.45 19.10
CA TYR A 586 -18.24 6.38 20.43
C TYR A 586 -18.84 5.01 20.71
N LYS A 587 -18.30 4.33 21.71
CA LYS A 587 -18.77 3.01 22.18
C LYS A 587 -19.86 3.22 23.24
N PHE A 588 -21.10 3.00 22.88
CA PHE A 588 -22.24 3.03 23.81
C PHE A 588 -22.21 1.82 24.74
N SER A 589 -21.82 0.68 24.20
CA SER A 589 -21.65 -0.59 24.94
C SER A 589 -20.53 -1.42 24.30
N LYS A 590 -20.26 -2.60 24.85
CA LYS A 590 -19.35 -3.57 24.22
C LYS A 590 -19.84 -4.05 22.85
N SER A 591 -21.15 -4.01 22.62
CA SER A 591 -21.80 -4.49 21.40
C SER A 591 -22.13 -3.38 20.39
N PHE A 592 -22.24 -2.12 20.82
CA PHE A 592 -22.75 -1.07 19.96
C PHE A 592 -21.81 0.16 19.92
N LYS A 593 -21.41 0.53 18.70
CA LYS A 593 -20.56 1.67 18.40
C LYS A 593 -21.20 2.54 17.31
N LEU A 594 -21.15 3.86 17.50
CA LEU A 594 -21.38 4.84 16.43
C LEU A 594 -20.06 5.46 16.02
N PHE A 595 -19.94 5.79 14.75
CA PHE A 595 -18.78 6.47 14.21
C PHE A 595 -19.15 7.52 13.18
N GLY A 596 -18.26 8.46 12.97
CA GLY A 596 -18.40 9.51 11.97
C GLY A 596 -17.05 9.92 11.42
N LYS A 597 -17.04 10.38 10.18
CA LYS A 597 -15.86 10.89 9.48
C LYS A 597 -16.18 12.14 8.68
N VAL A 598 -15.28 13.10 8.71
CA VAL A 598 -15.33 14.29 7.84
C VAL A 598 -14.02 14.33 7.07
N GLY A 599 -14.09 14.02 5.78
CA GLY A 599 -12.94 14.14 4.88
C GLY A 599 -12.83 15.54 4.30
N ASN A 600 -11.59 16.00 4.12
CA ASN A 600 -11.28 17.32 3.56
C ASN A 600 -12.04 18.46 4.27
N ILE A 601 -11.85 18.58 5.59
CA ILE A 601 -12.66 19.47 6.45
C ILE A 601 -12.64 20.94 6.01
N PHE A 602 -11.56 21.39 5.34
CA PHE A 602 -11.43 22.76 4.85
C PHE A 602 -11.93 22.95 3.42
N ASN A 603 -12.46 21.89 2.80
CA ASN A 603 -12.92 21.88 1.40
C ASN A 603 -11.85 22.35 0.41
N THR A 604 -10.61 21.94 0.63
CA THR A 604 -9.48 22.25 -0.25
C THR A 604 -9.75 21.70 -1.65
N ASP A 605 -9.57 22.54 -2.67
CA ASP A 605 -9.58 22.10 -4.07
C ASP A 605 -8.18 21.57 -4.42
N TYR A 606 -8.06 20.26 -4.61
CA TYR A 606 -6.79 19.59 -4.80
C TYR A 606 -6.87 18.43 -5.78
N THR A 607 -5.73 17.98 -6.27
CA THR A 607 -5.60 16.77 -7.07
C THR A 607 -4.42 15.93 -6.62
N GLU A 608 -4.65 14.63 -6.51
CA GLU A 608 -3.60 13.66 -6.25
C GLU A 608 -2.86 13.23 -7.52
N ARG A 609 -3.51 13.33 -8.67
CA ARG A 609 -2.96 12.90 -9.95
C ARG A 609 -3.13 13.98 -11.02
N VAL A 610 -2.02 14.36 -11.61
CA VAL A 610 -1.96 15.21 -12.81
C VAL A 610 -1.63 14.29 -13.99
N TYR A 611 -2.46 14.27 -15.03
CA TYR A 611 -2.27 13.36 -16.17
C TYR A 611 -1.37 13.94 -17.25
N ASP A 612 -1.55 15.21 -17.58
CA ASP A 612 -0.73 15.93 -18.54
C ASP A 612 -0.59 17.38 -18.09
N LEU A 613 0.27 18.08 -18.78
CA LEU A 613 0.73 19.43 -18.48
C LEU A 613 -0.25 20.52 -18.85
N ASP A 614 -1.38 20.13 -19.37
CA ASP A 614 -2.49 21.03 -19.62
C ASP A 614 -3.29 21.19 -18.32
N PRO A 615 -3.47 22.42 -17.80
CA PRO A 615 -4.19 22.66 -16.56
C PRO A 615 -5.63 22.14 -16.56
N GLU A 616 -6.16 21.76 -17.70
CA GLU A 616 -7.51 21.21 -17.84
C GLU A 616 -7.57 19.67 -17.73
N VAL A 617 -6.44 18.98 -17.55
CA VAL A 617 -6.34 17.51 -17.53
C VAL A 617 -5.78 17.01 -16.20
N TRP A 618 -6.53 17.17 -15.13
CA TRP A 618 -6.24 16.56 -13.82
C TRP A 618 -7.40 15.69 -13.36
N TYR A 619 -7.10 14.77 -12.44
CA TYR A 619 -8.12 13.98 -11.77
C TYR A 619 -8.52 14.69 -10.47
N ALA A 620 -9.76 15.16 -10.39
CA ALA A 620 -10.27 15.83 -9.21
C ALA A 620 -10.31 14.87 -8.01
N SER A 621 -10.00 15.40 -6.85
CA SER A 621 -10.20 14.70 -5.58
C SER A 621 -11.46 15.22 -4.89
N PRO A 622 -12.12 14.39 -4.04
CA PRO A 622 -13.35 14.80 -3.37
C PRO A 622 -13.16 16.05 -2.52
N GLY A 623 -14.12 16.98 -2.61
CA GLY A 623 -14.28 18.09 -1.68
C GLY A 623 -14.70 17.59 -0.30
N ARG A 624 -15.11 18.50 0.59
CA ARG A 624 -15.60 18.13 1.93
C ARG A 624 -16.70 17.10 1.84
N ASN A 625 -16.54 16.03 2.61
CA ASN A 625 -17.47 14.92 2.63
C ASN A 625 -17.68 14.41 4.06
N TYR A 626 -18.83 13.81 4.30
CA TYR A 626 -19.26 13.33 5.61
C TYR A 626 -19.68 11.88 5.49
N MET A 627 -19.44 11.11 6.56
CA MET A 627 -19.92 9.75 6.72
C MET A 627 -20.34 9.56 8.17
N VAL A 628 -21.43 8.87 8.40
CA VAL A 628 -21.90 8.42 9.72
C VAL A 628 -22.29 6.96 9.60
N GLY A 629 -21.89 6.18 10.58
CA GLY A 629 -22.18 4.75 10.58
C GLY A 629 -22.30 4.16 11.98
N MET A 630 -22.70 2.91 12.01
CA MET A 630 -22.84 2.11 13.22
C MET A 630 -22.31 0.71 13.05
N GLU A 631 -21.85 0.13 14.13
CA GLU A 631 -21.47 -1.26 14.25
C GLU A 631 -22.22 -1.90 15.42
N TYR A 632 -22.72 -3.10 15.19
CA TYR A 632 -23.31 -3.94 16.23
C TYR A 632 -22.66 -5.33 16.21
N THR A 633 -22.09 -5.72 17.35
CA THR A 633 -21.42 -7.02 17.55
C THR A 633 -22.21 -7.84 18.58
N PHE A 634 -22.47 -9.11 18.29
CA PHE A 634 -23.26 -10.03 19.13
C PHE A 634 -22.62 -11.41 19.21
#